data_f9487c11aa70d436c860929772f934be
#
_entry.id   f9487c11aa70d436c860929772f934be
#
_cell.length_a   1.000
_cell.length_b   1.000
_cell.length_c   1.000
_cell.angle_alpha   90.00
_cell.angle_beta   90.00
_cell.angle_gamma   90.00
#
_symmetry.space_group_name_H-M   'P 1'
#
loop_
_entity.id
_entity.type
_entity.pdbx_description
1 polymer ?
#
loop_
_entity_poly.entity_id
_entity_poly.type
_entity_poly.pdbx_seq_one_letter_code
_entity_poly.pdbx_strand_id
1 'polypeptide(L)'
;MFAEVKETLPISGDDYDGQIIREIKAAALDLTTSAEIELPGTIDITMSAQGVITDKSTLTDELIITAIATWCNMRIGNPPNYDKLLAAYNCLKGQLRLSKTYTTGEAVIP
;
A
#
# COMPACT_ATOMS: atom_id res chain seq x y z
N MET A 1 7.09 -7.00 3.31
CA MET A 1 6.07 -5.95 3.12
C MET A 1 5.09 -5.84 4.28
N PHE A 2 4.51 -6.93 4.72
CA PHE A 2 3.52 -6.87 5.81
C PHE A 2 4.07 -6.23 7.08
N ALA A 3 5.24 -6.68 7.53
CA ALA A 3 5.85 -6.15 8.76
C ALA A 3 6.15 -4.66 8.62
N GLU A 4 6.64 -4.24 7.49
CA GLU A 4 6.95 -2.83 7.25
C GLU A 4 5.72 -1.95 7.33
N VAL A 5 4.62 -2.38 6.73
CA VAL A 5 3.37 -1.63 6.79
C VAL A 5 2.83 -1.63 8.21
N LYS A 6 2.83 -2.77 8.87
CA LYS A 6 2.30 -2.88 10.23
C LYS A 6 3.04 -1.98 11.21
N GLU A 7 4.37 -1.84 11.05
CA GLU A 7 5.17 -0.97 11.91
C GLU A 7 4.76 0.49 11.85
N THR A 8 4.18 0.93 10.73
CA THR A 8 3.75 2.32 10.58
C THR A 8 2.41 2.61 11.25
N LEU A 9 1.67 1.56 11.63
CA LEU A 9 0.33 1.73 12.17
C LEU A 9 0.36 1.95 13.67
N PRO A 10 -0.49 2.84 14.20
CA PRO A 10 -0.54 3.11 15.63
C PRO A 10 -1.36 2.05 16.38
N ILE A 11 -1.07 0.80 16.12
CA ILE A 11 -1.75 -0.35 16.74
C ILE A 11 -0.70 -1.34 17.21
N SER A 12 -1.12 -2.21 18.13
CA SER A 12 -0.27 -3.28 18.62
C SER A 12 -1.05 -4.58 18.63
N GLY A 13 -0.33 -5.70 18.71
CA GLY A 13 -0.95 -7.02 18.72
C GLY A 13 -1.36 -7.45 17.33
N ASP A 14 -2.12 -8.55 17.25
CA ASP A 14 -2.41 -9.23 16.01
C ASP A 14 -3.88 -9.14 15.57
N ASP A 15 -4.68 -8.38 16.30
CA ASP A 15 -6.13 -8.31 16.04
C ASP A 15 -6.46 -7.76 14.66
N TYR A 16 -5.59 -6.92 14.11
CA TYR A 16 -5.82 -6.26 12.83
C TYR A 16 -5.09 -6.91 11.66
N ASP A 17 -4.37 -8.01 11.88
CA ASP A 17 -3.53 -8.60 10.84
C ASP A 17 -4.30 -8.93 9.56
N GLY A 18 -5.47 -9.56 9.69
CA GLY A 18 -6.30 -9.87 8.52
C GLY A 18 -6.76 -8.62 7.79
N GLN A 19 -7.12 -7.59 8.53
CA GLN A 19 -7.54 -6.32 7.92
C GLN A 19 -6.36 -5.63 7.25
N ILE A 20 -5.18 -5.67 7.85
CA ILE A 20 -3.97 -5.10 7.24
C ILE A 20 -3.71 -5.74 5.88
N ILE A 21 -3.79 -7.06 5.81
CA ILE A 21 -3.58 -7.78 4.56
C ILE A 21 -4.58 -7.34 3.50
N ARG A 22 -5.85 -7.24 3.87
CA ARG A 22 -6.90 -6.80 2.95
C ARG A 22 -6.65 -5.38 2.45
N GLU A 23 -6.25 -4.49 3.35
CA GLU A 23 -6.03 -3.09 2.97
C GLU A 23 -4.76 -2.94 2.12
N ILE A 24 -3.73 -3.73 2.35
CA ILE A 24 -2.56 -3.73 1.48
C ILE A 24 -2.98 -4.07 0.04
N LYS A 25 -3.79 -5.11 -0.12
CA LYS A 25 -4.26 -5.52 -1.44
C LYS A 25 -5.18 -4.48 -2.07
N ALA A 26 -6.02 -3.84 -1.27
CA ALA A 26 -6.89 -2.78 -1.75
C ALA A 26 -6.10 -1.57 -2.21
N ALA A 27 -5.07 -1.20 -1.46
CA ALA A 27 -4.18 -0.09 -1.85
C ALA A 27 -3.48 -0.38 -3.17
N ALA A 28 -2.97 -1.60 -3.33
CA ALA A 28 -2.32 -2.00 -4.57
C ALA A 28 -3.28 -1.93 -5.74
N LEU A 29 -4.52 -2.35 -5.54
CA LEU A 29 -5.53 -2.26 -6.59
C LEU A 29 -5.83 -0.81 -6.95
N ASP A 30 -5.94 0.07 -5.96
CA ASP A 30 -6.17 1.49 -6.23
C ASP A 30 -5.02 2.10 -7.02
N LEU A 31 -3.79 1.78 -6.66
CA LEU A 31 -2.62 2.30 -7.36
C LEU A 31 -2.57 1.83 -8.80
N THR A 32 -2.88 0.56 -9.07
CA THR A 32 -2.83 0.03 -10.42
C THR A 32 -4.00 0.48 -11.29
N THR A 33 -5.16 0.73 -10.71
CA THR A 33 -6.34 1.14 -11.47
C THR A 33 -6.50 2.66 -11.54
N SER A 34 -6.39 3.34 -10.40
CA SER A 34 -6.62 4.78 -10.32
C SER A 34 -5.40 5.59 -10.76
N ALA A 35 -4.23 5.19 -10.33
CA ALA A 35 -2.99 5.86 -10.73
C ALA A 35 -2.39 5.29 -12.01
N GLU A 36 -2.91 4.17 -12.49
CA GLU A 36 -2.46 3.54 -13.73
C GLU A 36 -0.98 3.19 -13.72
N ILE A 37 -0.47 2.77 -12.56
CA ILE A 37 0.92 2.35 -12.44
C ILE A 37 1.04 0.84 -12.55
N GLU A 38 2.25 0.40 -12.86
CA GLU A 38 2.60 -1.02 -12.87
C GLU A 38 3.51 -1.29 -11.69
N LEU A 39 3.16 -2.24 -10.85
CA LEU A 39 3.95 -2.55 -9.68
C LEU A 39 5.27 -3.23 -10.08
N PRO A 40 6.42 -2.76 -9.57
CA PRO A 40 7.71 -3.38 -9.86
C PRO A 40 7.99 -4.61 -9.00
N GLY A 41 6.98 -5.42 -8.78
CA GLY A 41 7.08 -6.62 -7.97
C GLY A 41 5.70 -7.13 -7.63
N THR A 42 5.64 -8.16 -6.82
CA THR A 42 4.38 -8.79 -6.45
C THR A 42 4.08 -8.61 -4.98
N ILE A 43 2.81 -8.69 -4.63
CA ILE A 43 2.33 -8.71 -3.26
C ILE A 43 1.72 -10.08 -3.03
N ASP A 44 2.32 -10.86 -2.13
CA ASP A 44 1.87 -12.21 -1.84
C ASP A 44 1.91 -12.42 -0.33
N ILE A 45 0.81 -12.14 0.33
CA ILE A 45 0.68 -12.22 1.78
C ILE A 45 -0.52 -13.09 2.11
N THR A 46 -0.29 -14.11 2.93
CA THR A 46 -1.37 -15.00 3.37
C THR A 46 -1.32 -15.16 4.88
N MET A 47 -2.47 -15.52 5.45
CA MET A 47 -2.58 -15.80 6.87
C MET A 47 -3.26 -17.15 7.04
N SER A 48 -2.65 -18.03 7.84
CA SER A 48 -3.21 -19.33 8.11
C SER A 48 -4.39 -19.24 9.09
N ALA A 49 -5.11 -20.35 9.25
CA ALA A 49 -6.20 -20.43 10.22
C ALA A 49 -5.72 -20.17 11.66
N GLN A 50 -4.44 -20.42 11.93
CA GLN A 50 -3.83 -20.19 13.24
C GLN A 50 -3.25 -18.78 13.37
N GLY A 51 -3.43 -17.93 12.37
CA GLY A 51 -2.95 -16.54 12.41
C GLY A 51 -1.49 -16.38 12.01
N VAL A 52 -0.87 -17.38 11.42
CA VAL A 52 0.51 -17.30 10.97
C VAL A 52 0.57 -16.54 9.62
N ILE A 53 1.36 -15.48 9.57
CA ILE A 53 1.53 -14.67 8.37
C ILE A 53 2.66 -15.23 7.54
N THR A 54 2.41 -15.43 6.25
CA THR A 54 3.44 -15.79 5.28
C THR A 54 3.48 -14.68 4.22
N ASP A 55 4.63 -14.05 4.09
CA ASP A 55 4.81 -12.93 3.16
C ASP A 55 5.91 -13.27 2.16
N LYS A 56 5.50 -13.55 0.93
CA LYS A 56 6.41 -13.87 -0.17
C LYS A 56 6.44 -12.75 -1.21
N SER A 57 6.09 -11.55 -0.79
CA SER A 57 6.06 -10.39 -1.67
C SER A 57 7.45 -10.06 -2.19
N THR A 58 7.54 -9.71 -3.47
CA THR A 58 8.80 -9.29 -4.09
C THR A 58 8.90 -7.78 -4.23
N LEU A 59 7.81 -7.07 -3.96
CA LEU A 59 7.77 -5.61 -4.04
C LEU A 59 8.61 -5.02 -2.91
N THR A 60 9.61 -4.22 -3.27
CA THR A 60 10.51 -3.56 -2.30
C THR A 60 10.63 -2.06 -2.52
N ASP A 61 9.90 -1.51 -3.48
CA ASP A 61 9.98 -0.08 -3.78
C ASP A 61 9.44 0.76 -2.62
N GLU A 62 10.30 1.61 -2.07
CA GLU A 62 9.98 2.38 -0.87
C GLU A 62 8.82 3.35 -1.09
N LEU A 63 8.74 3.98 -2.25
CA LEU A 63 7.68 4.95 -2.52
C LEU A 63 6.32 4.27 -2.56
N ILE A 64 6.25 3.12 -3.21
CA ILE A 64 5.01 2.35 -3.30
C ILE A 64 4.63 1.79 -1.93
N ILE A 65 5.59 1.27 -1.18
CA ILE A 65 5.32 0.77 0.17
C ILE A 65 4.82 1.91 1.07
N THR A 66 5.40 3.10 0.94
CA THR A 66 4.94 4.26 1.70
C THR A 66 3.51 4.64 1.34
N ALA A 67 3.16 4.59 0.06
CA ALA A 67 1.79 4.86 -0.37
C ALA A 67 0.82 3.82 0.20
N ILE A 68 1.19 2.56 0.16
CA ILE A 68 0.37 1.47 0.71
C ILE A 68 0.21 1.63 2.22
N ALA A 69 1.30 1.95 2.93
CA ALA A 69 1.25 2.17 4.38
C ALA A 69 0.36 3.36 4.73
N THR A 70 0.42 4.44 3.94
CA THR A 70 -0.44 5.60 4.14
C THR A 70 -1.91 5.24 3.98
N TRP A 71 -2.24 4.45 2.95
CA TRP A 71 -3.59 3.94 2.76
C TRP A 71 -4.05 3.15 3.98
N CYS A 72 -3.21 2.23 4.45
CA CYS A 72 -3.57 1.41 5.61
C CYS A 72 -3.79 2.27 6.85
N ASN A 73 -2.98 3.30 7.04
CA ASN A 73 -3.14 4.23 8.16
C ASN A 73 -4.47 4.97 8.10
N MET A 74 -4.96 5.28 6.90
CA MET A 74 -6.27 5.92 6.73
C MET A 74 -7.42 4.98 7.08
N ARG A 75 -7.26 3.70 6.78
CA ARG A 75 -8.36 2.75 6.80
C ARG A 75 -8.46 1.94 8.08
N ILE A 76 -7.38 1.87 8.85
CA ILE A 76 -7.33 1.04 10.05
C ILE A 76 -7.23 1.94 11.26
N GLY A 77 -8.07 1.69 12.27
CA GLY A 77 -7.99 2.40 13.53
C GLY A 77 -8.66 3.76 13.57
N ASN A 78 -9.38 4.14 12.53
CA ASN A 78 -10.14 5.39 12.51
C ASN A 78 -9.32 6.60 12.97
N PRO A 79 -8.25 6.96 12.27
CA PRO A 79 -7.29 7.96 12.73
C PRO A 79 -7.90 9.37 12.76
N PRO A 80 -7.53 10.20 13.74
CA PRO A 80 -8.04 11.57 13.83
C PRO A 80 -7.47 12.48 12.74
N ASN A 81 -6.37 12.10 12.10
CA ASN A 81 -5.74 12.88 11.04
C ASN A 81 -6.05 12.35 9.64
N TYR A 82 -7.23 11.78 9.47
CA TYR A 82 -7.62 11.15 8.20
C TYR A 82 -7.41 12.08 7.00
N ASP A 83 -7.81 13.34 7.11
CA ASP A 83 -7.71 14.27 5.99
C ASP A 83 -6.25 14.51 5.56
N LYS A 84 -5.34 14.56 6.53
CA LYS A 84 -3.91 14.73 6.23
C LYS A 84 -3.35 13.49 5.56
N LEU A 85 -3.75 12.31 6.03
CA LEU A 85 -3.34 11.06 5.42
C LEU A 85 -3.86 10.92 4.00
N LEU A 86 -5.10 11.31 3.77
CA LEU A 86 -5.68 11.28 2.43
C LEU A 86 -4.93 12.20 1.49
N ALA A 87 -4.60 13.41 1.93
CA ALA A 87 -3.82 14.34 1.13
C ALA A 87 -2.43 13.79 0.82
N ALA A 88 -1.79 13.16 1.80
CA ALA A 88 -0.48 12.54 1.60
C ALA A 88 -0.56 11.39 0.61
N TYR A 89 -1.58 10.54 0.72
CA TYR A 89 -1.77 9.43 -0.20
C TYR A 89 -1.97 9.93 -1.64
N ASN A 90 -2.83 10.94 -1.81
CA ASN A 90 -3.08 11.50 -3.14
C ASN A 90 -1.83 12.13 -3.73
N CYS A 91 -1.01 12.76 -2.90
CA CYS A 91 0.27 13.33 -3.34
C CYS A 91 1.22 12.23 -3.83
N LEU A 92 1.36 11.16 -3.05
CA LEU A 92 2.20 10.02 -3.43
C LEU A 92 1.69 9.37 -4.72
N LYS A 93 0.38 9.22 -4.83
CA LYS A 93 -0.24 8.66 -6.03
C LYS A 93 0.05 9.51 -7.25
N GLY A 94 -0.02 10.84 -7.10
CA GLY A 94 0.31 11.76 -8.17
C GLY A 94 1.78 11.65 -8.60
N GLN A 95 2.68 11.51 -7.64
CA GLN A 95 4.10 11.32 -7.94
C GLN A 95 4.34 10.03 -8.72
N LEU A 96 3.69 8.96 -8.32
CA LEU A 96 3.81 7.67 -9.00
C LEU A 96 3.29 7.75 -10.44
N ARG A 97 2.17 8.43 -10.64
CA ARG A 97 1.60 8.58 -11.99
C ARG A 97 2.55 9.33 -12.91
N LEU A 98 3.26 10.31 -12.40
CA LEU A 98 4.15 11.13 -13.21
C LEU A 98 5.49 10.47 -13.47
N SER A 99 5.83 9.42 -12.74
CA SER A 99 7.10 8.73 -12.91
C SER A 99 7.03 7.72 -14.04
N LYS A 100 7.95 7.84 -15.00
CA LYS A 100 8.03 6.88 -16.11
C LYS A 100 8.42 5.48 -15.64
N THR A 101 8.99 5.38 -14.46
CA THR A 101 9.40 4.09 -13.89
C THR A 101 8.21 3.21 -13.59
N TYR A 102 7.08 3.82 -13.20
CA TYR A 102 5.92 3.08 -12.72
C TYR A 102 4.76 3.04 -13.72
N THR A 103 4.72 3.93 -14.69
CA THR A 103 3.60 3.95 -15.63
C THR A 103 3.73 2.88 -16.69
N THR A 104 2.59 2.35 -17.12
CA THR A 104 2.55 1.35 -18.19
C THR A 104 2.51 2.05 -19.55
N GLY A 105 2.93 1.33 -20.58
CA GLY A 105 2.90 1.86 -21.92
C GLY A 105 3.96 2.92 -22.13
N GLU A 106 3.86 3.59 -23.28
CA GLU A 106 4.81 4.62 -23.60
C GLU A 106 4.51 5.87 -22.78
N ALA A 107 5.53 6.64 -22.57
CA ALA A 107 5.40 7.88 -21.86
C ALA A 107 4.38 8.76 -22.55
N VAL A 108 3.53 9.33 -21.77
CA VAL A 108 2.61 10.32 -22.27
C VAL A 108 3.39 11.58 -22.50
N ILE A 109 3.63 11.86 -23.71
CA ILE A 109 4.42 13.01 -24.06
C ILE A 109 3.49 14.18 -24.24
N PRO A 110 3.74 15.22 -23.49
CA PRO A 110 3.01 16.44 -23.71
C PRO A 110 3.34 16.99 -25.08
#